data_f51816d09ddb07d3049c468c8c81ea68
#
_entry.id   f51816d09ddb07d3049c468c8c81ea68
#
_cell.length_a   1.000
_cell.length_b   1.000
_cell.length_c   1.000
_cell.angle_alpha   90.00
_cell.angle_beta   90.00
_cell.angle_gamma   90.00
#
_symmetry.space_group_name_H-M   'P 1'
#
loop_
_entity.id
_entity.type
_entity.pdbx_description
1 polymer ?
#
loop_
_entity_poly.entity_id
_entity_poly.type
_entity_poly.pdbx_seq_one_letter_code
_entity_poly.pdbx_strand_id
1 'polypeptide(L)'
;MFGRLHRIMLVAGFGCSTLLPLSIQAATPAEQAVLVPVNALFDGMAKRDSEAMKKVMLPGGTMVLMRDGKPVQLTLEGFADRVGKPGTTSIEERIHDPLVRIDHDLAVVWAPFEFLTDGKVDHCGTDLFNLVWTDGKWLIASVADTGRKDCPVK
;
A
#
# COMPACT_ATOMS: atom_id res chain seq x y z
N MET A 1 -0.92 63.73 -52.53
CA MET A 1 -0.03 62.62 -52.33
C MET A 1 -0.48 61.91 -51.05
N PHE A 2 -1.21 60.77 -51.23
CA PHE A 2 -1.99 60.15 -50.14
C PHE A 2 -1.14 59.04 -49.46
N GLY A 3 -0.85 59.23 -48.17
CA GLY A 3 -0.22 58.16 -47.32
C GLY A 3 -1.25 57.30 -46.65
N ARG A 4 -1.25 55.99 -46.98
CA ARG A 4 -2.11 54.96 -46.34
C ARG A 4 -1.55 54.56 -45.00
N LEU A 5 -2.29 54.81 -43.90
CA LEU A 5 -2.05 54.20 -42.59
C LEU A 5 -2.49 52.72 -42.58
N HIS A 6 -1.57 51.79 -42.34
CA HIS A 6 -1.90 50.40 -42.07
C HIS A 6 -2.18 50.24 -40.55
N ARG A 7 -3.43 49.88 -40.22
CA ARG A 7 -3.80 49.45 -38.86
C ARG A 7 -3.39 47.98 -38.68
N ILE A 8 -2.44 47.71 -37.81
CA ILE A 8 -2.10 46.38 -37.37
C ILE A 8 -3.11 46.01 -36.28
N MET A 9 -3.92 44.97 -36.56
CA MET A 9 -4.86 44.38 -35.59
C MET A 9 -4.11 43.32 -34.82
N LEU A 10 -3.83 43.56 -33.51
CA LEU A 10 -3.32 42.53 -32.58
C LEU A 10 -4.48 41.64 -32.15
N VAL A 11 -4.47 40.41 -32.59
CA VAL A 11 -5.39 39.37 -32.10
C VAL A 11 -4.76 38.76 -30.84
N ALA A 12 -5.29 39.12 -29.67
CA ALA A 12 -4.93 38.47 -28.41
C ALA A 12 -5.64 37.11 -28.33
N GLY A 13 -4.88 36.04 -28.58
CA GLY A 13 -5.37 34.67 -28.37
C GLY A 13 -5.44 34.36 -26.86
N PHE A 14 -6.66 34.30 -26.32
CA PHE A 14 -6.90 33.74 -24.98
C PHE A 14 -6.75 32.21 -25.05
N GLY A 15 -5.60 31.67 -24.61
CA GLY A 15 -5.39 30.24 -24.40
C GLY A 15 -6.19 29.78 -23.17
N CYS A 16 -7.31 29.11 -23.39
CA CYS A 16 -8.07 28.46 -22.33
C CYS A 16 -7.33 27.18 -21.94
N SER A 17 -6.52 27.22 -20.88
CA SER A 17 -5.91 26.01 -20.27
C SER A 17 -7.01 25.24 -19.54
N THR A 18 -7.53 24.20 -20.16
CA THR A 18 -8.42 23.23 -19.51
C THR A 18 -7.62 22.37 -18.55
N LEU A 19 -7.71 22.65 -17.26
CA LEU A 19 -7.26 21.75 -16.20
C LEU A 19 -8.18 20.53 -16.22
N LEU A 20 -7.68 19.40 -16.71
CA LEU A 20 -8.37 18.11 -16.58
C LEU A 20 -8.37 17.72 -15.10
N PRO A 21 -9.54 17.38 -14.53
CA PRO A 21 -9.59 16.89 -13.14
C PRO A 21 -8.83 15.56 -13.05
N LEU A 22 -7.90 15.45 -12.09
CA LEU A 22 -7.35 14.15 -11.70
C LEU A 22 -8.50 13.33 -11.11
N SER A 23 -9.00 12.37 -11.87
CA SER A 23 -9.98 11.40 -11.38
C SER A 23 -9.25 10.45 -10.41
N ILE A 24 -9.57 10.52 -9.13
CA ILE A 24 -9.22 9.47 -8.16
C ILE A 24 -10.07 8.26 -8.57
N GLN A 25 -9.42 7.29 -9.18
CA GLN A 25 -10.09 6.07 -9.63
C GLN A 25 -10.23 5.13 -8.43
N ALA A 26 -11.45 4.75 -8.09
CA ALA A 26 -11.71 3.73 -7.08
C ALA A 26 -11.11 2.39 -7.52
N ALA A 27 -10.63 1.59 -6.56
CA ALA A 27 -10.08 0.27 -6.84
C ALA A 27 -11.12 -0.62 -7.54
N THR A 28 -10.69 -1.31 -8.59
CA THR A 28 -11.52 -2.25 -9.34
C THR A 28 -11.89 -3.47 -8.47
N PRO A 29 -12.95 -4.23 -8.81
CA PRO A 29 -13.29 -5.46 -8.08
C PRO A 29 -12.13 -6.47 -8.00
N ALA A 30 -11.29 -6.56 -9.04
CA ALA A 30 -10.11 -7.42 -9.03
C ALA A 30 -9.04 -6.92 -8.04
N GLU A 31 -8.75 -5.63 -8.01
CA GLU A 31 -7.83 -5.03 -7.05
C GLU A 31 -8.36 -5.17 -5.60
N GLN A 32 -9.66 -5.00 -5.41
CA GLN A 32 -10.29 -5.24 -4.10
C GLN A 32 -10.12 -6.69 -3.64
N ALA A 33 -10.26 -7.68 -4.54
CA ALA A 33 -10.05 -9.09 -4.23
C ALA A 33 -8.60 -9.39 -3.78
N VAL A 34 -7.60 -8.73 -4.39
CA VAL A 34 -6.19 -8.82 -3.97
C VAL A 34 -5.97 -8.23 -2.57
N LEU A 35 -6.68 -7.15 -2.22
CA LEU A 35 -6.55 -6.49 -0.91
C LEU A 35 -7.24 -7.28 0.22
N VAL A 36 -8.13 -8.24 -0.08
CA VAL A 36 -8.81 -9.05 0.96
C VAL A 36 -7.82 -9.74 1.89
N PRO A 37 -6.83 -10.55 1.43
CA PRO A 37 -5.87 -11.19 2.33
C PRO A 37 -4.94 -10.20 3.02
N VAL A 38 -4.63 -9.06 2.41
CA VAL A 38 -3.81 -8.00 3.04
C VAL A 38 -4.53 -7.41 4.24
N ASN A 39 -5.80 -7.00 4.06
CA ASN A 39 -6.61 -6.49 5.16
C ASN A 39 -6.85 -7.55 6.26
N ALA A 40 -7.06 -8.81 5.88
CA ALA A 40 -7.22 -9.90 6.83
C ALA A 40 -5.95 -10.18 7.64
N LEU A 41 -4.76 -9.98 7.05
CA LEU A 41 -3.50 -10.03 7.79
C LEU A 41 -3.45 -8.96 8.89
N PHE A 42 -3.76 -7.70 8.56
CA PHE A 42 -3.76 -6.59 9.53
C PHE A 42 -4.82 -6.77 10.62
N ASP A 43 -6.01 -7.25 10.26
CA ASP A 43 -7.05 -7.61 11.23
C ASP A 43 -6.58 -8.71 12.20
N GLY A 44 -5.87 -9.73 11.68
CA GLY A 44 -5.26 -10.78 12.48
C GLY A 44 -4.17 -10.24 13.41
N MET A 45 -3.34 -9.31 12.92
CA MET A 45 -2.32 -8.63 13.73
C MET A 45 -2.95 -7.85 14.88
N ALA A 46 -3.96 -7.03 14.60
CA ALA A 46 -4.65 -6.24 15.62
C ALA A 46 -5.29 -7.10 16.71
N LYS A 47 -5.81 -8.28 16.34
CA LYS A 47 -6.41 -9.26 17.25
C LYS A 47 -5.40 -10.21 17.89
N ARG A 48 -4.13 -10.17 17.47
CA ARG A 48 -3.09 -11.14 17.84
C ARG A 48 -3.49 -12.59 17.54
N ASP A 49 -4.21 -12.80 16.45
CA ASP A 49 -4.69 -14.10 15.99
C ASP A 49 -3.73 -14.70 14.96
N SER A 50 -2.73 -15.46 15.44
CA SER A 50 -1.74 -16.13 14.59
C SER A 50 -2.38 -17.04 13.53
N GLU A 51 -3.44 -17.76 13.89
CA GLU A 51 -4.11 -18.68 12.98
C GLU A 51 -4.89 -17.95 11.89
N ALA A 52 -5.52 -16.83 12.21
CA ALA A 52 -6.19 -15.98 11.21
C ALA A 52 -5.16 -15.42 10.22
N MET A 53 -4.00 -14.95 10.70
CA MET A 53 -2.92 -14.49 9.84
C MET A 53 -2.41 -15.58 8.90
N LYS A 54 -2.11 -16.77 9.41
CA LYS A 54 -1.61 -17.91 8.61
C LYS A 54 -2.57 -18.35 7.51
N LYS A 55 -3.88 -18.22 7.68
CA LYS A 55 -4.89 -18.59 6.68
C LYS A 55 -4.79 -17.81 5.37
N VAL A 56 -4.20 -16.62 5.41
CA VAL A 56 -4.04 -15.74 4.24
C VAL A 56 -2.61 -15.74 3.70
N MET A 57 -1.72 -16.55 4.25
CA MET A 57 -0.34 -16.72 3.84
C MET A 57 -0.16 -17.98 3.02
N LEU A 58 0.70 -17.92 2.02
CA LEU A 58 1.19 -19.10 1.33
C LEU A 58 2.16 -19.86 2.26
N PRO A 59 1.99 -21.16 2.51
CA PRO A 59 2.93 -21.94 3.32
C PRO A 59 4.37 -21.82 2.80
N GLY A 60 5.31 -21.56 3.71
CA GLY A 60 6.71 -21.32 3.35
C GLY A 60 7.01 -19.94 2.80
N GLY A 61 6.05 -19.03 2.79
CA GLY A 61 6.24 -17.65 2.40
C GLY A 61 7.25 -16.90 3.28
N THR A 62 7.84 -15.83 2.75
CA THR A 62 8.97 -15.13 3.38
C THR A 62 8.66 -13.65 3.65
N MET A 63 9.37 -13.09 4.63
CA MET A 63 9.28 -11.68 4.97
C MET A 63 10.66 -11.07 5.15
N VAL A 64 10.83 -9.83 4.65
CA VAL A 64 12.05 -9.04 4.82
C VAL A 64 11.67 -7.69 5.40
N LEU A 65 12.03 -7.45 6.64
CA LEU A 65 11.79 -6.19 7.34
C LEU A 65 13.05 -5.35 7.36
N MET A 66 13.03 -4.16 6.75
CA MET A 66 14.16 -3.24 6.84
C MET A 66 14.10 -2.49 8.16
N ARG A 67 15.10 -2.68 9.03
CA ARG A 67 15.21 -2.04 10.34
C ARG A 67 16.61 -1.43 10.47
N ASP A 68 16.67 -0.11 10.66
CA ASP A 68 17.93 0.65 10.78
C ASP A 68 18.92 0.35 9.63
N GLY A 69 18.40 0.30 8.40
CA GLY A 69 19.17 0.02 7.18
C GLY A 69 19.64 -1.43 7.02
N LYS A 70 19.17 -2.36 7.89
CA LYS A 70 19.53 -3.78 7.85
C LYS A 70 18.30 -4.66 7.56
N PRO A 71 18.43 -5.69 6.70
CA PRO A 71 17.35 -6.65 6.47
C PRO A 71 17.25 -7.64 7.64
N VAL A 72 16.03 -7.81 8.16
CA VAL A 72 15.64 -8.88 9.08
C VAL A 72 14.76 -9.84 8.29
N GLN A 73 15.23 -11.07 8.10
CA GLN A 73 14.50 -12.10 7.36
C GLN A 73 13.81 -13.08 8.30
N LEU A 74 12.59 -13.45 7.97
CA LEU A 74 11.80 -14.47 8.68
C LEU A 74 10.82 -15.14 7.72
N THR A 75 10.20 -16.23 8.16
CA THR A 75 9.04 -16.80 7.47
C THR A 75 7.78 -16.01 7.85
N LEU A 76 6.76 -16.01 6.98
CA LEU A 76 5.46 -15.41 7.27
C LEU A 76 4.82 -16.04 8.51
N GLU A 77 4.92 -17.38 8.64
CA GLU A 77 4.42 -18.09 9.83
C GLU A 77 5.16 -17.68 11.10
N GLY A 78 6.50 -17.53 11.03
CA GLY A 78 7.30 -17.05 12.16
C GLY A 78 6.95 -15.62 12.58
N PHE A 79 6.58 -14.77 11.62
CA PHE A 79 6.01 -13.46 11.91
C PHE A 79 4.66 -13.57 12.60
N ALA A 80 3.72 -14.38 12.07
CA ALA A 80 2.40 -14.58 12.66
C ALA A 80 2.50 -15.10 14.09
N ASP A 81 3.39 -16.07 14.36
CA ASP A 81 3.61 -16.59 15.71
C ASP A 81 4.21 -15.56 16.68
N ARG A 82 5.05 -14.66 16.16
CA ARG A 82 5.61 -13.57 16.98
C ARG A 82 4.56 -12.53 17.36
N VAL A 83 3.78 -12.07 16.37
CA VAL A 83 2.74 -11.04 16.56
C VAL A 83 1.56 -11.59 17.34
N GLY A 84 1.21 -12.87 17.14
CA GLY A 84 0.12 -13.57 17.84
C GLY A 84 0.38 -13.83 19.33
N LYS A 85 1.58 -13.55 19.85
CA LYS A 85 1.83 -13.68 21.30
C LYS A 85 0.95 -12.75 22.09
N PRO A 86 0.41 -13.18 23.23
CA PRO A 86 -0.35 -12.32 24.12
C PRO A 86 0.40 -11.03 24.48
N GLY A 87 -0.31 -9.91 24.50
CA GLY A 87 0.23 -8.61 24.87
C GLY A 87 -0.89 -7.65 25.23
N THR A 88 -0.61 -6.65 26.07
CA THR A 88 -1.58 -5.66 26.52
C THR A 88 -1.63 -4.42 25.65
N THR A 89 -0.57 -4.16 24.90
CA THR A 89 -0.45 -3.03 23.97
C THR A 89 -1.30 -3.29 22.74
N SER A 90 -2.20 -2.38 22.39
CA SER A 90 -2.91 -2.45 21.11
C SER A 90 -1.99 -2.13 19.95
N ILE A 91 -2.11 -2.87 18.88
CA ILE A 91 -1.39 -2.64 17.62
C ILE A 91 -2.37 -2.54 16.48
N GLU A 92 -2.09 -1.65 15.54
CA GLU A 92 -2.90 -1.46 14.34
C GLU A 92 -1.98 -1.03 13.21
N GLU A 93 -2.22 -1.54 12.02
CA GLU A 93 -1.54 -1.08 10.81
C GLU A 93 -2.57 -0.56 9.83
N ARG A 94 -2.33 0.64 9.32
CA ARG A 94 -3.18 1.34 8.37
C ARG A 94 -2.43 1.59 7.10
N ILE A 95 -2.94 1.09 5.98
CA ILE A 95 -2.38 1.39 4.66
C ILE A 95 -3.12 2.57 4.02
N HIS A 96 -2.40 3.30 3.17
CA HIS A 96 -2.90 4.49 2.49
C HIS A 96 -2.68 4.34 0.98
N ASP A 97 -3.73 4.58 0.19
CA ASP A 97 -3.69 4.61 -1.28
C ASP A 97 -2.86 3.47 -1.91
N PRO A 98 -3.18 2.20 -1.61
CA PRO A 98 -2.39 1.07 -2.09
C PRO A 98 -2.41 0.98 -3.61
N LEU A 99 -1.23 0.83 -4.21
CA LEU A 99 -1.09 0.56 -5.63
C LEU A 99 -1.10 -0.95 -5.86
N VAL A 100 -2.12 -1.45 -6.56
CA VAL A 100 -2.24 -2.87 -6.93
C VAL A 100 -1.90 -3.06 -8.40
N ARG A 101 -1.16 -4.12 -8.71
CA ARG A 101 -0.93 -4.59 -10.07
C ARG A 101 -1.16 -6.10 -10.13
N ILE A 102 -1.88 -6.53 -11.15
CA ILE A 102 -2.30 -7.93 -11.33
C ILE A 102 -1.88 -8.37 -12.72
N ASP A 103 -1.28 -9.55 -12.80
CA ASP A 103 -1.02 -10.27 -14.02
C ASP A 103 -1.40 -11.74 -13.80
N HIS A 104 -2.55 -12.16 -14.34
CA HIS A 104 -3.14 -13.49 -14.18
C HIS A 104 -3.25 -13.93 -12.70
N ASP A 105 -2.41 -14.86 -12.28
CA ASP A 105 -2.36 -15.47 -10.94
C ASP A 105 -1.27 -14.87 -10.05
N LEU A 106 -0.68 -13.75 -10.45
CA LEU A 106 0.31 -12.99 -9.71
C LEU A 106 -0.20 -11.56 -9.45
N ALA A 107 -0.01 -11.06 -8.23
CA ALA A 107 -0.28 -9.68 -7.89
C ALA A 107 0.80 -9.10 -6.99
N VAL A 108 0.97 -7.77 -7.09
CA VAL A 108 1.78 -6.99 -6.16
C VAL A 108 0.95 -5.86 -5.57
N VAL A 109 1.20 -5.55 -4.29
CA VAL A 109 0.61 -4.41 -3.60
C VAL A 109 1.74 -3.57 -3.02
N TRP A 110 1.84 -2.31 -3.43
CA TRP A 110 2.70 -1.29 -2.84
C TRP A 110 1.83 -0.42 -1.95
N ALA A 111 2.01 -0.50 -0.65
CA ALA A 111 1.13 0.12 0.34
C ALA A 111 1.92 0.98 1.33
N PRO A 112 1.93 2.30 1.20
CA PRO A 112 2.38 3.18 2.28
C PRO A 112 1.56 2.89 3.55
N PHE A 113 2.22 2.79 4.71
CA PHE A 113 1.56 2.45 5.96
C PHE A 113 1.95 3.36 7.13
N GLU A 114 1.08 3.36 8.14
CA GLU A 114 1.34 3.82 9.51
C GLU A 114 1.09 2.65 10.47
N PHE A 115 2.06 2.33 11.30
CA PHE A 115 1.89 1.38 12.38
C PHE A 115 1.63 2.12 13.69
N LEU A 116 0.54 1.78 14.36
CA LEU A 116 0.10 2.43 15.59
C LEU A 116 0.27 1.50 16.79
N THR A 117 0.68 2.08 17.90
CA THR A 117 0.77 1.44 19.21
C THR A 117 -0.06 2.27 20.18
N ASP A 118 -1.07 1.66 20.81
CA ASP A 118 -2.02 2.33 21.71
C ASP A 118 -2.64 3.59 21.06
N GLY A 119 -2.99 3.49 19.76
CA GLY A 119 -3.61 4.54 18.97
C GLY A 119 -2.69 5.68 18.53
N LYS A 120 -1.37 5.59 18.81
CA LYS A 120 -0.37 6.58 18.40
C LYS A 120 0.54 6.00 17.34
N VAL A 121 0.88 6.78 16.32
CA VAL A 121 1.84 6.38 15.29
C VAL A 121 3.19 6.08 15.96
N ASP A 122 3.64 4.83 15.85
CA ASP A 122 4.94 4.37 16.32
C ASP A 122 5.99 4.48 15.21
N HIS A 123 5.66 4.04 14.03
CA HIS A 123 6.50 4.15 12.83
C HIS A 123 5.64 4.11 11.56
N CYS A 124 6.25 4.39 10.43
CA CYS A 124 5.64 4.34 9.13
C CYS A 124 6.60 3.78 8.09
N GLY A 125 6.09 3.47 6.95
CA GLY A 125 6.91 2.93 5.87
C GLY A 125 6.09 2.63 4.63
N THR A 126 6.56 1.64 3.90
CA THR A 126 5.86 1.07 2.76
C THR A 126 6.02 -0.43 2.79
N ASP A 127 4.90 -1.13 2.66
CA ASP A 127 4.86 -2.56 2.43
C ASP A 127 4.86 -2.86 0.93
N LEU A 128 5.56 -3.90 0.57
CA LEU A 128 5.45 -4.57 -0.71
C LEU A 128 4.99 -6.00 -0.47
N PHE A 129 3.75 -6.30 -0.86
CA PHE A 129 3.23 -7.66 -0.87
C PHE A 129 3.38 -8.26 -2.26
N ASN A 130 3.81 -9.53 -2.33
CA ASN A 130 3.62 -10.38 -3.49
C ASN A 130 2.56 -11.42 -3.15
N LEU A 131 1.55 -11.55 -4.01
CA LEU A 131 0.45 -12.48 -3.84
C LEU A 131 0.34 -13.42 -5.04
N VAL A 132 -0.16 -14.61 -4.79
CA VAL A 132 -0.44 -15.60 -5.81
C VAL A 132 -1.89 -16.08 -5.70
N TRP A 133 -2.52 -16.31 -6.85
CA TRP A 133 -3.84 -16.92 -6.93
C TRP A 133 -3.70 -18.43 -6.98
N THR A 134 -4.25 -19.11 -5.99
CA THR A 134 -4.25 -20.57 -5.92
C THR A 134 -5.48 -21.06 -5.17
N ASP A 135 -6.04 -22.20 -5.56
CA ASP A 135 -7.21 -22.82 -4.91
C ASP A 135 -8.39 -21.84 -4.75
N GLY A 136 -8.62 -20.97 -5.74
CA GLY A 136 -9.76 -20.06 -5.77
C GLY A 136 -9.61 -18.84 -4.85
N LYS A 137 -8.40 -18.48 -4.39
CA LYS A 137 -8.13 -17.33 -3.52
C LYS A 137 -6.73 -16.75 -3.72
N TRP A 138 -6.57 -15.48 -3.35
CA TRP A 138 -5.26 -14.87 -3.23
C TRP A 138 -4.62 -15.23 -1.89
N LEU A 139 -3.32 -15.57 -1.93
CA LEU A 139 -2.50 -15.78 -0.73
C LEU A 139 -1.25 -14.91 -0.81
N ILE A 140 -0.82 -14.40 0.34
CA ILE A 140 0.41 -13.62 0.49
C ILE A 140 1.60 -14.58 0.41
N ALA A 141 2.42 -14.46 -0.63
CA ALA A 141 3.59 -15.30 -0.87
C ALA A 141 4.85 -14.70 -0.24
N SER A 142 4.97 -13.37 -0.25
CA SER A 142 6.04 -12.69 0.46
C SER A 142 5.67 -11.25 0.80
N VAL A 143 6.35 -10.70 1.82
CA VAL A 143 6.27 -9.29 2.21
C VAL A 143 7.67 -8.72 2.36
N ALA A 144 7.88 -7.50 1.88
CA ALA A 144 9.03 -6.67 2.26
C ALA A 144 8.53 -5.34 2.77
N ASP A 145 9.12 -4.80 3.82
CA ASP A 145 8.76 -3.49 4.33
C ASP A 145 9.96 -2.56 4.51
N THR A 146 9.67 -1.28 4.55
CA THR A 146 10.57 -0.27 5.13
C THR A 146 9.98 0.22 6.45
N GLY A 147 10.83 0.58 7.42
CA GLY A 147 10.36 1.16 8.69
C GLY A 147 11.20 2.37 9.09
N ARG A 148 10.53 3.49 9.41
CA ARG A 148 11.17 4.72 9.88
C ARG A 148 10.32 5.42 10.95
N LYS A 149 10.95 6.25 11.78
CA LYS A 149 10.27 7.02 12.85
C LYS A 149 9.90 8.44 12.40
N ASP A 150 10.54 8.97 11.36
CA ASP A 150 10.28 10.29 10.77
C ASP A 150 9.07 10.23 9.82
N CYS A 151 7.89 10.03 10.39
CA CYS A 151 6.66 9.94 9.62
C CYS A 151 6.18 11.33 9.20
N PRO A 152 5.72 11.50 7.93
CA PRO A 152 5.12 12.76 7.51
C PRO A 152 3.89 13.06 8.36
N VAL A 153 3.84 14.28 8.90
CA VAL A 153 2.62 14.78 9.57
C VAL A 153 1.58 15.04 8.47
N LYS A 154 0.42 14.41 8.57
CA LYS A 154 -0.72 14.66 7.67
C LYS A 154 -1.53 15.85 8.14
#